data_77a94074131fc5240ba923301ae2c634
#
_entry.id   77a94074131fc5240ba923301ae2c634
#
_cell.length_a   1.000
_cell.length_b   1.000
_cell.length_c   1.000
_cell.angle_alpha   90.00
_cell.angle_beta   90.00
_cell.angle_gamma   90.00
#
_symmetry.space_group_name_H-M   'P 1'
#
loop_
_entity.id
_entity.type
_entity.pdbx_description
1 polymer ?
#
loop_
_entity_poly.entity_id
_entity_poly.type
_entity_poly.pdbx_seq_one_letter_code
_entity_poly.pdbx_strand_id
1 'polypeptide(L)'
;MVQKVVTVPSVNSEEFVLAIADLQPDLIFLAGCRLMTTSTLRRMPCPVINYHAGITPKYRGMNGGYWALATGEPDQFGSTIPVVGGGSIPARFWARSGACPSLTTRL
;
A
#
# COMPACT_ATOMS: atom_id res chain seq x y z
N MET A 1 -17.82 -14.83 7.86
CA MET A 1 -16.55 -14.18 8.32
C MET A 1 -16.91 -13.01 9.20
N VAL A 2 -16.46 -13.02 10.43
CA VAL A 2 -16.66 -11.90 11.36
C VAL A 2 -15.58 -10.86 11.08
N GLN A 3 -15.96 -9.68 10.64
CA GLN A 3 -15.04 -8.57 10.51
C GLN A 3 -15.11 -7.71 11.76
N LYS A 4 -14.01 -7.61 12.47
CA LYS A 4 -13.86 -6.69 13.58
C LYS A 4 -13.38 -5.34 13.04
N VAL A 5 -14.14 -4.30 13.26
CA VAL A 5 -13.74 -2.92 12.93
C VAL A 5 -13.27 -2.23 14.20
N VAL A 6 -12.08 -1.66 14.15
CA VAL A 6 -11.49 -0.89 15.24
C VAL A 6 -11.12 0.49 14.69
N THR A 7 -11.58 1.54 15.34
CA THR A 7 -11.21 2.91 15.00
C THR A 7 -10.08 3.39 15.89
N VAL A 8 -9.05 3.95 15.29
CA VAL A 8 -7.87 4.48 15.98
C VAL A 8 -7.56 5.90 15.48
N PRO A 9 -6.94 6.76 16.31
CA PRO A 9 -6.61 8.12 15.89
C PRO A 9 -5.62 8.18 14.73
N SER A 10 -4.69 7.24 14.67
CA SER A 10 -3.63 7.17 13.66
C SER A 10 -3.04 5.77 13.60
N VAL A 11 -2.49 5.40 12.44
CA VAL A 11 -1.67 4.18 12.29
C VAL A 11 -0.37 4.24 13.11
N ASN A 12 -0.01 5.42 13.60
CA ASN A 12 1.16 5.63 14.45
C ASN A 12 0.79 5.82 15.93
N SER A 13 -0.46 5.63 16.30
CA SER A 13 -0.93 5.73 17.66
C SER A 13 -0.62 4.47 18.49
N GLU A 14 -0.54 4.63 19.80
CA GLU A 14 -0.40 3.48 20.69
C GLU A 14 -1.61 2.56 20.62
N GLU A 15 -2.81 3.11 20.44
CA GLU A 15 -4.06 2.36 20.27
C GLU A 15 -3.98 1.44 19.05
N PHE A 16 -3.37 1.88 17.96
CA PHE A 16 -3.16 1.04 16.79
C PHE A 16 -2.22 -0.13 17.12
N VAL A 17 -1.11 0.14 17.76
CA VAL A 17 -0.12 -0.89 18.12
C VAL A 17 -0.74 -1.94 19.06
N LEU A 18 -1.51 -1.50 20.05
CA LEU A 18 -2.21 -2.39 20.97
C LEU A 18 -3.28 -3.23 20.26
N ALA A 19 -4.02 -2.64 19.33
CA ALA A 19 -5.00 -3.37 18.54
C ALA A 19 -4.35 -4.44 17.66
N ILE A 20 -3.22 -4.14 17.04
CA ILE A 20 -2.44 -5.13 16.26
C ILE A 20 -1.91 -6.25 17.15
N ALA A 21 -1.40 -5.91 18.33
CA ALA A 21 -0.92 -6.91 19.28
C ALA A 21 -2.04 -7.88 19.75
N ASP A 22 -3.24 -7.34 19.96
CA ASP A 22 -4.42 -8.14 20.32
C ASP A 22 -4.89 -9.06 19.19
N LEU A 23 -4.90 -8.55 17.96
CA LEU A 23 -5.36 -9.29 16.78
C LEU A 23 -4.38 -10.36 16.32
N GLN A 24 -3.09 -10.22 16.59
CA GLN A 24 -2.03 -11.13 16.15
C GLN A 24 -2.12 -11.50 14.65
N PRO A 25 -2.11 -10.53 13.75
CA PRO A 25 -2.24 -10.79 12.32
C PRO A 25 -0.99 -11.46 11.73
N ASP A 26 -1.17 -12.22 10.67
CA ASP A 26 -0.07 -12.80 9.89
C ASP A 26 0.42 -11.85 8.81
N LEU A 27 -0.39 -10.87 8.43
CA LEU A 27 -0.10 -9.87 7.43
C LEU A 27 -0.88 -8.58 7.72
N ILE A 28 -0.23 -7.45 7.53
CA ILE A 28 -0.87 -6.13 7.58
C ILE A 28 -0.91 -5.54 6.17
N PHE A 29 -2.11 -5.20 5.72
CA PHE A 29 -2.33 -4.58 4.43
C PHE A 29 -2.76 -3.12 4.62
N LEU A 30 -1.95 -2.19 4.12
CA LEU A 30 -2.24 -0.77 4.16
C LEU A 30 -2.90 -0.33 2.87
N ALA A 31 -4.02 0.36 2.98
CA ALA A 31 -4.73 0.93 1.84
C ALA A 31 -5.25 2.33 2.19
N GLY A 32 -4.76 3.33 1.49
CA GLY A 32 -5.22 4.71 1.64
C GLY A 32 -4.97 5.34 3.01
N CYS A 33 -4.06 4.80 3.80
CA CYS A 33 -3.70 5.36 5.09
C CYS A 33 -2.52 6.33 5.01
N ARG A 34 -2.32 7.09 6.09
CA ARG A 34 -1.15 7.95 6.25
C ARG A 34 0.14 7.12 6.37
N LEU A 35 1.26 7.78 6.14
CA LEU A 35 2.57 7.17 6.27
C LEU A 35 2.78 6.59 7.68
N MET A 36 3.13 5.31 7.73
CA MET A 36 3.54 4.66 8.97
C MET A 36 5.00 5.00 9.25
N THR A 37 5.29 5.45 10.47
CA THR A 37 6.66 5.80 10.87
C THR A 37 7.53 4.55 11.04
N THR A 38 8.83 4.71 10.93
CA THR A 38 9.80 3.62 11.14
C THR A 38 9.68 3.02 12.55
N SER A 39 9.43 3.86 13.56
CA SER A 39 9.24 3.39 14.93
C SER A 39 8.01 2.50 15.09
N THR A 40 6.91 2.84 14.43
CA THR A 40 5.71 2.01 14.41
C THR A 40 5.95 0.71 13.64
N LEU A 41 6.57 0.78 12.47
CA LEU A 41 6.89 -0.40 11.65
C LEU A 41 7.73 -1.43 12.40
N ARG A 42 8.71 -0.98 13.19
CA ARG A 42 9.55 -1.87 14.00
C ARG A 42 8.78 -2.62 15.10
N ARG A 43 7.61 -2.13 15.48
CA ARG A 43 6.74 -2.74 16.48
C ARG A 43 5.73 -3.71 15.87
N MET A 44 5.68 -3.82 14.54
CA MET A 44 4.72 -4.73 13.88
C MET A 44 5.19 -6.18 13.98
N PRO A 45 4.29 -7.11 14.33
CA PRO A 45 4.64 -8.51 14.55
C PRO A 45 4.76 -9.32 13.25
N CYS A 46 4.36 -8.74 12.13
CA CYS A 46 4.27 -9.42 10.84
C CYS A 46 4.61 -8.47 9.69
N PRO A 47 4.79 -8.99 8.47
CA PRO A 47 5.04 -8.17 7.31
C PRO A 47 3.93 -7.15 7.07
N VAL A 48 4.33 -5.95 6.63
CA VAL A 48 3.42 -4.87 6.25
C VAL A 48 3.58 -4.62 4.77
N ILE A 49 2.50 -4.69 4.02
CA ILE A 49 2.45 -4.37 2.60
C ILE A 49 1.52 -3.18 2.37
N ASN A 50 1.80 -2.40 1.36
CA ASN A 50 0.99 -1.24 1.02
C ASN A 50 0.44 -1.37 -0.40
N TYR A 51 -0.81 -1.00 -0.59
CA TYR A 51 -1.37 -0.81 -1.91
C TYR A 51 -1.09 0.63 -2.37
N HIS A 52 -0.42 0.74 -3.50
CA HIS A 52 -0.13 2.02 -4.13
C HIS A 52 -0.75 2.08 -5.53
N ALA A 53 -1.65 3.02 -5.75
CA ALA A 53 -2.33 3.22 -7.02
C ALA A 53 -1.43 3.97 -8.02
N GLY A 54 -0.34 3.34 -8.41
CA GLY A 54 0.63 3.87 -9.34
C GLY A 54 1.82 2.93 -9.49
N ILE A 55 2.46 2.95 -10.65
CA ILE A 55 3.69 2.18 -10.87
C ILE A 55 4.88 2.99 -10.36
N THR A 56 5.46 2.52 -9.26
CA THR A 56 6.64 3.15 -8.66
C THR A 56 7.93 2.61 -9.29
N PRO A 57 9.01 3.38 -9.32
CA PRO A 57 9.18 4.71 -8.69
C PRO A 57 8.62 5.87 -9.51
N LYS A 58 8.28 5.69 -10.77
CA LYS A 58 7.93 6.79 -11.69
C LYS A 58 6.67 7.54 -11.25
N TYR A 59 5.61 6.80 -10.93
CA TYR A 59 4.33 7.37 -10.50
C TYR A 59 4.11 7.16 -9.00
N ARG A 60 5.06 7.61 -8.21
CA ARG A 60 4.95 7.68 -6.75
C ARG A 60 4.05 8.84 -6.32
N GLY A 61 3.49 8.77 -5.16
CA GLY A 61 2.59 9.78 -4.63
C GLY A 61 1.13 9.48 -4.92
N MET A 62 0.28 10.50 -4.91
CA MET A 62 -1.16 10.34 -5.10
C MET A 62 -1.52 10.34 -6.60
N ASN A 63 -2.58 9.59 -6.94
CA ASN A 63 -3.15 9.56 -8.28
C ASN A 63 -2.17 9.15 -9.41
N GLY A 64 -1.27 8.21 -9.12
CA GLY A 64 -0.27 7.77 -10.09
C GLY A 64 -0.86 7.29 -11.41
N GLY A 65 -1.96 6.55 -11.38
CA GLY A 65 -2.67 6.13 -12.58
C GLY A 65 -3.23 7.29 -13.39
N TYR A 66 -3.80 8.30 -12.74
CA TYR A 66 -4.27 9.51 -13.42
C TYR A 66 -3.12 10.21 -14.15
N TRP A 67 -1.99 10.38 -13.49
CA TRP A 67 -0.84 11.05 -14.09
C TRP A 67 -0.24 10.26 -15.24
N ALA A 68 -0.23 8.92 -15.16
CA ALA A 68 0.21 8.08 -16.28
C ALA A 68 -0.63 8.33 -17.53
N LEU A 69 -1.94 8.44 -17.38
CA LEU A 69 -2.83 8.77 -18.50
C LEU A 69 -2.66 10.20 -18.99
N ALA A 70 -2.57 11.16 -18.06
CA ALA A 70 -2.43 12.59 -18.37
C ALA A 70 -1.12 12.90 -19.11
N THR A 71 -0.07 12.14 -18.88
CA THR A 71 1.22 12.28 -19.56
C THR A 71 1.34 11.42 -20.83
N GLY A 72 0.28 10.75 -21.24
CA GLY A 72 0.26 9.93 -22.44
C GLY A 72 0.99 8.61 -22.33
N GLU A 73 1.10 8.06 -21.12
CA GLU A 73 1.76 6.77 -20.85
C GLU A 73 0.77 5.73 -20.30
N PRO A 74 -0.23 5.31 -21.09
CA PRO A 74 -1.26 4.38 -20.61
C PRO A 74 -0.68 3.02 -20.14
N ASP A 75 0.46 2.61 -20.70
CA ASP A 75 1.16 1.39 -20.29
C ASP A 75 1.69 1.47 -18.85
N GLN A 76 1.79 2.66 -18.31
CA GLN A 76 2.20 2.92 -16.92
C GLN A 76 1.00 3.08 -15.97
N PHE A 77 -0.21 2.89 -16.47
CA PHE A 77 -1.39 2.80 -15.63
C PHE A 77 -1.41 1.47 -14.88
N GLY A 78 -1.33 1.51 -13.57
CA GLY A 78 -1.28 0.29 -12.77
C GLY A 78 -1.10 0.58 -11.29
N SER A 79 -0.85 -0.47 -10.55
CA SER A 79 -0.61 -0.40 -9.11
C SER A 79 0.65 -1.17 -8.71
N THR A 80 1.16 -0.84 -7.55
CA THR A 80 2.30 -1.51 -6.95
C THR A 80 1.95 -1.93 -5.53
N ILE A 81 2.44 -3.08 -5.11
CA ILE A 81 2.29 -3.57 -3.74
C ILE A 81 3.71 -3.72 -3.13
N PRO A 82 4.27 -2.64 -2.59
CA PRO A 82 5.56 -2.72 -1.92
C PRO A 82 5.44 -3.31 -0.53
N VAL A 83 6.45 -4.06 -0.12
CA VAL A 83 6.67 -4.38 1.28
C VAL A 83 7.21 -3.14 1.97
N VAL A 84 6.54 -2.72 3.04
CA VAL A 84 6.97 -1.57 3.81
C VAL A 84 8.02 -2.01 4.82
N GLY A 85 9.25 -1.51 4.66
CA GLY A 85 10.37 -1.81 5.55
C GLY A 85 10.64 -0.68 6.53
N GLY A 86 10.90 -1.05 7.78
CA GLY A 86 11.36 -0.11 8.81
C GLY A 86 12.89 0.06 8.75
N GLY A 87 13.42 0.68 7.71
CA GLY A 87 14.87 0.92 7.56
C GLY A 87 15.26 1.17 6.11
N SER A 88 16.54 1.21 5.83
CA SER A 88 17.12 1.43 4.49
C SER A 88 16.92 0.28 3.50
N ILE A 89 16.00 -0.63 3.76
CA ILE A 89 15.64 -1.67 2.81
C ILE A 89 14.70 -1.02 1.79
N PRO A 90 15.10 -0.92 0.52
CA PRO A 90 14.21 -0.44 -0.50
C PRO A 90 12.95 -1.29 -0.53
N ALA A 91 11.80 -0.66 -0.64
CA ALA A 91 10.54 -1.36 -0.79
C ALA A 91 10.68 -2.41 -1.90
N ARG A 92 10.59 -3.67 -1.53
CA ARG A 92 10.62 -4.76 -2.51
C ARG A 92 9.25 -4.86 -3.17
N PHE A 93 9.24 -4.88 -4.46
CA PHE A 93 8.01 -5.08 -5.22
C PHE A 93 7.63 -6.55 -5.18
N TRP A 94 6.45 -6.85 -4.66
CA TRP A 94 5.91 -8.20 -4.64
C TRP A 94 5.01 -8.47 -5.83
N ALA A 95 4.29 -7.46 -6.27
CA ALA A 95 3.45 -7.54 -7.44
C ALA A 95 3.44 -6.20 -8.18
N ARG A 96 3.59 -6.27 -9.46
CA ARG A 96 3.41 -5.15 -10.38
C ARG A 96 2.35 -5.57 -11.38
N SER A 97 1.18 -4.97 -11.31
CA SER A 97 0.19 -5.11 -12.35
C SER A 97 0.21 -3.85 -13.20
N GLY A 98 0.75 -3.97 -14.37
CA GLY A 98 0.80 -2.91 -15.39
C GLY A 98 0.03 -3.30 -16.64
N ALA A 99 -0.96 -4.11 -16.51
CA ALA A 99 -1.88 -4.30 -17.60
C ALA A 99 -2.91 -3.19 -17.56
N CYS A 100 -2.68 -2.15 -18.34
CA CYS A 100 -3.83 -1.50 -18.94
C CYS A 100 -4.56 -2.61 -19.70
N PRO A 101 -5.77 -3.02 -19.32
CA PRO A 101 -6.58 -3.78 -20.24
C PRO A 101 -6.64 -2.90 -21.48
N SER A 102 -6.19 -3.43 -22.60
CA SER A 102 -6.36 -2.75 -23.88
C SER A 102 -7.79 -2.26 -23.89
N LEU A 103 -7.99 -0.97 -24.06
CA LEU A 103 -9.31 -0.35 -24.25
C LEU A 103 -9.94 -0.81 -25.59
N THR A 104 -9.57 -1.93 -26.10
CA THR A 104 -10.39 -2.77 -26.95
C THR A 104 -11.47 -3.37 -26.09
N THR A 105 -12.17 -2.49 -25.41
CA THR A 105 -13.46 -2.80 -24.87
C THR A 105 -14.32 -3.15 -26.04
N ARG A 106 -14.64 -4.39 -26.17
CA ARG A 106 -15.83 -4.78 -26.90
C ARG A 106 -16.98 -4.08 -26.19
N LEU A 107 -17.47 -3.03 -26.79
CA LEU A 107 -18.82 -2.60 -26.59
C LEU A 107 -19.77 -3.66 -27.09
#